data_d726c85acaae59a9497c0388868ca24a
#
_entry.id   d726c85acaae59a9497c0388868ca24a
#
_cell.length_a   1.000
_cell.length_b   1.000
_cell.length_c   1.000
_cell.angle_alpha   90.00
_cell.angle_beta   90.00
_cell.angle_gamma   90.00
#
_symmetry.space_group_name_H-M   'P 1'
#
loop_
_entity.id
_entity.type
_entity.pdbx_description
1 polymer ?
#
loop_
_entity_poly.entity_id
_entity_poly.type
_entity_poly.pdbx_seq_one_letter_code
_entity_poly.pdbx_strand_id
1 'polypeptide(L)'
;MSETMIEKRDIPVNIEDIMHTAYLQYSLSVNVGRAIPDVRDGLKPCNRRILFAMRQLGLVKSRAHMKSAKVVGEVIGNYHPHGDASVYDTLVRMAQDFSMRMPLIDGQGNFGSIDGDPPAAYRYAECRMERFTEELLADIDKHTVNMVPTFDEQTREPEVLPAKFPKLLVNGSMGIGVGMAT
;
A
#
# COMPACT_ATOMS: atom_id res chain seq x y z
N MET A 1 -30.03 -49.91 5.23
CA MET A 1 -29.15 -48.76 5.22
C MET A 1 -29.03 -48.33 3.78
N SER A 2 -29.81 -47.34 3.34
CA SER A 2 -29.80 -46.86 1.96
C SER A 2 -28.71 -45.78 1.86
N GLU A 3 -27.63 -46.05 1.14
CA GLU A 3 -26.68 -45.06 0.68
C GLU A 3 -27.37 -44.08 -0.23
N THR A 4 -27.58 -42.86 0.20
CA THR A 4 -28.03 -41.75 -0.58
C THR A 4 -26.89 -41.39 -1.55
N MET A 5 -26.94 -41.89 -2.79
CA MET A 5 -26.05 -41.44 -3.83
C MET A 5 -26.31 -39.95 -4.09
N ILE A 6 -25.33 -39.12 -3.72
CA ILE A 6 -25.31 -37.70 -4.10
C ILE A 6 -25.07 -37.71 -5.62
N GLU A 7 -26.12 -37.49 -6.40
CA GLU A 7 -26.00 -37.22 -7.84
C GLU A 7 -25.10 -35.96 -8.00
N LYS A 8 -23.87 -36.18 -8.45
CA LYS A 8 -23.02 -35.10 -8.93
C LYS A 8 -23.70 -34.52 -10.19
N ARG A 9 -24.40 -33.42 -10.03
CA ARG A 9 -24.91 -32.64 -11.15
C ARG A 9 -23.74 -31.94 -11.82
N ASP A 10 -23.25 -32.48 -12.90
CA ASP A 10 -22.33 -31.78 -13.81
C ASP A 10 -23.10 -30.65 -14.50
N ILE A 11 -22.75 -29.42 -14.14
CA ILE A 11 -23.32 -28.22 -14.77
C ILE A 11 -22.39 -27.85 -15.93
N PRO A 12 -22.82 -27.92 -17.20
CA PRO A 12 -22.00 -27.47 -18.31
C PRO A 12 -21.78 -25.96 -18.21
N VAL A 13 -20.54 -25.53 -18.24
CA VAL A 13 -20.15 -24.11 -18.16
C VAL A 13 -19.30 -23.77 -19.37
N ASN A 14 -19.60 -22.64 -20.01
CA ASN A 14 -18.76 -22.14 -21.07
C ASN A 14 -17.46 -21.56 -20.49
N ILE A 15 -16.32 -22.06 -20.97
CA ILE A 15 -15.01 -21.62 -20.50
C ILE A 15 -14.76 -20.13 -20.82
N GLU A 16 -15.28 -19.62 -21.91
CA GLU A 16 -15.13 -18.22 -22.31
C GLU A 16 -15.80 -17.29 -21.31
N ASP A 17 -17.00 -17.65 -20.81
CA ASP A 17 -17.74 -16.85 -19.83
C ASP A 17 -17.01 -16.83 -18.48
N ILE A 18 -16.45 -17.99 -18.07
CA ILE A 18 -15.64 -18.07 -16.83
C ILE A 18 -14.40 -17.22 -16.95
N MET A 19 -13.66 -17.35 -18.05
CA MET A 19 -12.43 -16.59 -18.28
C MET A 19 -12.70 -15.09 -18.34
N HIS A 20 -13.75 -14.68 -19.06
CA HIS A 20 -14.13 -13.26 -19.15
C HIS A 20 -14.43 -12.67 -17.76
N THR A 21 -15.25 -13.37 -16.98
CA THR A 21 -15.61 -12.92 -15.63
C THR A 21 -14.41 -12.88 -14.69
N ALA A 22 -13.60 -13.94 -14.68
CA ALA A 22 -12.40 -14.02 -13.84
C ALA A 22 -11.36 -12.96 -14.21
N TYR A 23 -11.14 -12.74 -15.53
CA TYR A 23 -10.21 -11.72 -16.00
C TYR A 23 -10.68 -10.29 -15.67
N LEU A 24 -11.98 -10.03 -15.79
CA LEU A 24 -12.56 -8.74 -15.42
C LEU A 24 -12.37 -8.48 -13.91
N GLN A 25 -12.68 -9.46 -13.06
CA GLN A 25 -12.47 -9.35 -11.61
C GLN A 25 -11.00 -9.13 -11.25
N TYR A 26 -10.10 -9.89 -11.87
CA TYR A 26 -8.65 -9.71 -11.69
C TYR A 26 -8.21 -8.30 -12.11
N SER A 27 -8.64 -7.83 -13.28
CA SER A 27 -8.30 -6.50 -13.80
C SER A 27 -8.76 -5.38 -12.88
N LEU A 28 -9.99 -5.46 -12.37
CA LEU A 28 -10.52 -4.50 -11.40
C LEU A 28 -9.72 -4.52 -10.10
N SER A 29 -9.41 -5.70 -9.57
CA SER A 29 -8.61 -5.85 -8.36
C SER A 29 -7.22 -5.23 -8.51
N VAL A 30 -6.54 -5.46 -9.63
CA VAL A 30 -5.21 -4.87 -9.89
C VAL A 30 -5.30 -3.35 -10.06
N ASN A 31 -6.28 -2.86 -10.80
CA ASN A 31 -6.39 -1.43 -11.07
C ASN A 31 -6.75 -0.65 -9.80
N VAL A 32 -7.81 -1.03 -9.10
CA VAL A 32 -8.29 -0.33 -7.90
C VAL A 32 -7.42 -0.64 -6.68
N GLY A 33 -7.04 -1.88 -6.50
CA GLY A 33 -6.29 -2.34 -5.32
C GLY A 33 -4.78 -2.12 -5.35
N ARG A 34 -4.21 -1.69 -6.50
CA ARG A 34 -2.74 -1.57 -6.64
C ARG A 34 -2.27 -0.39 -7.49
N ALA A 35 -2.81 -0.23 -8.72
CA ALA A 35 -2.19 0.63 -9.73
C ALA A 35 -2.62 2.09 -9.63
N ILE A 36 -3.89 2.34 -9.31
CA ILE A 36 -4.50 3.67 -9.37
C ILE A 36 -4.45 4.32 -7.97
N PRO A 37 -3.93 5.56 -7.86
CA PRO A 37 -4.01 6.31 -6.61
C PRO A 37 -5.44 6.83 -6.38
N ASP A 38 -5.86 6.94 -5.12
CA ASP A 38 -7.08 7.64 -4.76
C ASP A 38 -6.88 9.15 -4.96
N VAL A 39 -7.85 9.81 -5.59
CA VAL A 39 -7.75 11.24 -5.87
C VAL A 39 -7.77 12.10 -4.61
N ARG A 40 -8.40 11.62 -3.54
CA ARG A 40 -8.58 12.34 -2.26
C ARG A 40 -7.26 12.53 -1.52
N ASP A 41 -6.43 11.48 -1.43
CA ASP A 41 -5.15 11.52 -0.72
C ASP A 41 -3.92 11.34 -1.65
N GLY A 42 -4.14 11.03 -2.92
CA GLY A 42 -3.09 10.83 -3.92
C GLY A 42 -2.22 9.59 -3.66
N LEU A 43 -2.69 8.62 -2.89
CA LEU A 43 -1.93 7.45 -2.47
C LEU A 43 -2.49 6.18 -3.09
N LYS A 44 -1.59 5.25 -3.42
CA LYS A 44 -1.95 3.87 -3.69
C LYS A 44 -2.15 3.12 -2.37
N PRO A 45 -2.90 2.03 -2.34
CA PRO A 45 -3.17 1.29 -1.10
C PRO A 45 -1.91 0.93 -0.31
N CYS A 46 -0.86 0.42 -0.97
CA CYS A 46 0.39 0.08 -0.29
C CYS A 46 1.07 1.28 0.37
N ASN A 47 1.13 2.43 -0.32
CA ASN A 47 1.69 3.67 0.24
C ASN A 47 0.91 4.10 1.50
N ARG A 48 -0.42 4.07 1.43
CA ARG A 48 -1.30 4.46 2.54
C ARG A 48 -1.08 3.57 3.76
N ARG A 49 -1.01 2.26 3.56
CA ARG A 49 -0.76 1.27 4.62
C ARG A 49 0.60 1.46 5.28
N ILE A 50 1.65 1.75 4.51
CA ILE A 50 2.99 2.05 5.06
C ILE A 50 2.94 3.30 5.95
N LEU A 51 2.35 4.39 5.50
CA LEU A 51 2.26 5.63 6.28
C LEU A 51 1.39 5.45 7.53
N PHE A 52 0.30 4.70 7.42
CA PHE A 52 -0.55 4.38 8.55
C PHE A 52 0.18 3.51 9.59
N ALA A 53 0.88 2.46 9.16
CA ALA A 53 1.71 1.63 10.03
C ALA A 53 2.81 2.46 10.73
N MET A 54 3.48 3.36 10.01
CA MET A 54 4.48 4.26 10.60
C MET A 54 3.88 5.17 11.67
N ARG A 55 2.65 5.65 11.47
CA ARG A 55 1.92 6.40 12.49
C ARG A 55 1.64 5.55 13.72
N GLN A 56 1.15 4.32 13.55
CA GLN A 56 0.88 3.39 14.66
C GLN A 56 2.15 3.10 15.47
N LEU A 57 3.29 2.98 14.80
CA LEU A 57 4.61 2.84 15.42
C LEU A 57 5.15 4.15 16.03
N GLY A 58 4.45 5.26 15.87
CA GLY A 58 4.85 6.57 16.39
C GLY A 58 6.09 7.15 15.72
N LEU A 59 6.35 6.83 14.45
CA LEU A 59 7.53 7.24 13.68
C LEU A 59 7.38 8.66 13.08
N VAL A 60 7.16 9.64 13.94
CA VAL A 60 7.09 11.05 13.55
C VAL A 60 8.48 11.67 13.38
N LYS A 61 8.59 12.78 12.66
CA LYS A 61 9.87 13.47 12.35
C LYS A 61 10.68 13.84 13.59
N SER A 62 10.02 14.11 14.70
CA SER A 62 10.66 14.49 15.97
C SER A 62 11.28 13.32 16.74
N ARG A 63 11.02 12.06 16.32
CA ARG A 63 11.57 10.86 16.97
C ARG A 63 12.76 10.29 16.19
N ALA A 64 13.50 9.41 16.84
CA ALA A 64 14.58 8.68 16.20
C ALA A 64 14.07 7.79 15.06
N HIS A 65 14.93 7.54 14.07
CA HIS A 65 14.69 6.55 13.03
C HIS A 65 14.53 5.15 13.62
N MET A 66 13.78 4.32 12.94
CA MET A 66 13.57 2.91 13.27
C MET A 66 13.95 2.04 12.08
N LYS A 67 14.41 0.82 12.34
CA LYS A 67 14.73 -0.16 11.28
C LYS A 67 13.54 -0.34 10.34
N SER A 68 13.76 -0.20 9.04
CA SER A 68 12.73 -0.40 8.01
C SER A 68 12.09 -1.78 8.10
N ALA A 69 12.83 -2.78 8.58
CA ALA A 69 12.33 -4.13 8.84
C ALA A 69 11.11 -4.16 9.77
N LYS A 70 11.06 -3.27 10.78
CA LYS A 70 9.90 -3.19 11.68
C LYS A 70 8.67 -2.63 10.98
N VAL A 71 8.86 -1.62 10.15
CA VAL A 71 7.76 -1.04 9.36
C VAL A 71 7.22 -2.04 8.36
N VAL A 72 8.11 -2.71 7.62
CA VAL A 72 7.74 -3.75 6.64
C VAL A 72 6.99 -4.89 7.34
N GLY A 73 7.50 -5.37 8.48
CA GLY A 73 6.83 -6.43 9.26
C GLY A 73 5.45 -6.03 9.75
N GLU A 74 5.29 -4.80 10.26
CA GLU A 74 3.99 -4.25 10.69
C GLU A 74 2.99 -4.20 9.54
N VAL A 75 3.43 -3.74 8.37
CA VAL A 75 2.57 -3.63 7.18
C VAL A 75 2.10 -5.00 6.70
N ILE A 76 3.01 -5.97 6.61
CA ILE A 76 2.67 -7.32 6.13
C ILE A 76 1.78 -8.05 7.13
N GLY A 77 2.12 -7.93 8.41
CA GLY A 77 1.40 -8.64 9.47
C GLY A 77 -0.05 -8.18 9.63
N ASN A 78 -0.30 -6.88 9.50
CA ASN A 78 -1.59 -6.31 9.87
C ASN A 78 -2.42 -5.77 8.70
N TYR A 79 -1.78 -5.34 7.59
CA TYR A 79 -2.49 -4.56 6.56
C TYR A 79 -2.37 -5.10 5.14
N HIS A 80 -1.23 -5.70 4.78
CA HIS A 80 -0.94 -5.99 3.37
C HIS A 80 -0.37 -7.40 3.18
N PRO A 81 -1.22 -8.42 2.92
CA PRO A 81 -0.82 -9.83 2.84
C PRO A 81 -0.10 -10.16 1.51
N HIS A 82 0.99 -9.49 1.24
CA HIS A 82 1.83 -9.66 0.04
C HIS A 82 3.31 -9.76 0.42
N GLY A 83 4.17 -10.00 -0.56
CA GLY A 83 5.61 -10.15 -0.32
C GLY A 83 6.27 -8.89 0.25
N ASP A 84 7.24 -9.08 1.13
CA ASP A 84 8.02 -8.04 1.81
C ASP A 84 8.79 -7.13 0.84
N ALA A 85 9.32 -7.69 -0.24
CA ALA A 85 10.05 -6.95 -1.25
C ALA A 85 9.20 -5.80 -1.84
N SER A 86 7.93 -6.06 -2.18
CA SER A 86 7.05 -5.05 -2.77
C SER A 86 6.74 -3.90 -1.81
N VAL A 87 6.59 -4.21 -0.52
CA VAL A 87 6.37 -3.22 0.54
C VAL A 87 7.64 -2.39 0.75
N TYR A 88 8.80 -3.05 0.82
CA TYR A 88 10.07 -2.35 1.00
C TYR A 88 10.41 -1.45 -0.20
N ASP A 89 10.25 -1.93 -1.43
CA ASP A 89 10.48 -1.12 -2.64
C ASP A 89 9.57 0.12 -2.67
N THR A 90 8.32 -0.03 -2.21
CA THR A 90 7.40 1.10 -2.09
C THR A 90 7.86 2.09 -1.03
N LEU A 91 8.31 1.61 0.13
CA LEU A 91 8.87 2.43 1.21
C LEU A 91 10.11 3.20 0.71
N VAL A 92 11.02 2.52 0.03
CA VAL A 92 12.24 3.11 -0.56
C VAL A 92 11.90 4.24 -1.52
N ARG A 93 10.97 4.02 -2.45
CA ARG A 93 10.54 5.07 -3.40
C ARG A 93 9.97 6.30 -2.71
N MET A 94 9.28 6.13 -1.58
CA MET A 94 8.76 7.26 -0.80
C MET A 94 9.85 8.05 -0.07
N ALA A 95 11.06 7.50 0.08
CA ALA A 95 12.20 8.17 0.69
C ALA A 95 13.17 8.80 -0.33
N GLN A 96 13.04 8.47 -1.61
CA GLN A 96 13.95 8.95 -2.66
C GLN A 96 13.55 10.35 -3.14
N ASP A 97 14.45 11.32 -3.04
CA ASP A 97 14.25 12.70 -3.49
C ASP A 97 14.25 12.85 -5.03
N PHE A 98 14.86 11.89 -5.74
CA PHE A 98 14.82 11.81 -7.21
C PHE A 98 13.56 11.08 -7.73
N SER A 99 12.86 10.36 -6.89
CA SER A 99 11.59 9.67 -7.26
C SER A 99 10.35 10.48 -6.88
N MET A 100 10.44 11.33 -5.86
CA MET A 100 9.35 12.18 -5.39
C MET A 100 9.79 13.63 -5.26
N ARG A 101 8.97 14.53 -5.75
CA ARG A 101 9.20 15.98 -5.57
C ARG A 101 9.26 16.36 -4.08
N MET A 102 8.40 15.76 -3.27
CA MET A 102 8.41 15.88 -1.82
C MET A 102 8.40 14.47 -1.22
N PRO A 103 9.54 13.98 -0.73
CA PRO A 103 9.63 12.69 -0.07
C PRO A 103 8.67 12.60 1.12
N LEU A 104 8.05 11.45 1.30
CA LEU A 104 7.12 11.19 2.40
C LEU A 104 7.82 10.54 3.59
N ILE A 105 8.97 9.95 3.36
CA ILE A 105 9.77 9.22 4.34
C ILE A 105 11.16 9.83 4.40
N ASP A 106 11.64 10.08 5.61
CA ASP A 106 13.01 10.42 5.92
C ASP A 106 13.78 9.12 6.17
N GLY A 107 14.65 8.78 5.22
CA GLY A 107 15.47 7.58 5.27
C GLY A 107 16.86 7.85 5.80
N GLN A 108 17.38 6.91 6.61
CA GLN A 108 18.77 6.91 7.06
C GLN A 108 19.46 5.63 6.60
N GLY A 109 20.50 5.81 5.78
CA GLY A 109 21.23 4.71 5.13
C GLY A 109 21.20 4.84 3.61
N ASN A 110 21.43 3.72 2.91
CA ASN A 110 21.40 3.69 1.45
C ASN A 110 20.00 3.33 0.95
N PHE A 111 19.34 4.29 0.30
CA PHE A 111 18.02 4.13 -0.35
C PHE A 111 18.12 4.10 -1.89
N GLY A 112 19.29 3.75 -2.43
CA GLY A 112 19.53 3.72 -3.85
C GLY A 112 20.02 5.06 -4.41
N SER A 113 20.29 5.09 -5.72
CA SER A 113 20.73 6.28 -6.43
C SER A 113 19.95 6.47 -7.72
N ILE A 114 20.03 7.67 -8.31
CA ILE A 114 19.47 7.97 -9.64
C ILE A 114 20.15 7.18 -10.76
N ASP A 115 21.40 6.74 -10.53
CA ASP A 115 22.17 5.93 -11.46
C ASP A 115 21.76 4.45 -11.47
N GLY A 116 20.77 4.08 -10.63
CA GLY A 116 20.19 2.73 -10.60
C GLY A 116 20.82 1.80 -9.56
N ASP A 117 21.65 2.30 -8.64
CA ASP A 117 22.13 1.48 -7.54
C ASP A 117 20.97 1.01 -6.66
N PRO A 118 20.93 -0.27 -6.29
CA PRO A 118 19.87 -0.79 -5.43
C PRO A 118 19.99 -0.25 -4.00
N PRO A 119 18.88 -0.14 -3.27
CA PRO A 119 18.90 0.20 -1.86
C PRO A 119 19.55 -0.92 -1.04
N ALA A 120 20.07 -0.58 0.13
CA ALA A 120 20.49 -1.55 1.11
C ALA A 120 19.30 -2.41 1.59
N ALA A 121 19.55 -3.64 2.03
CA ALA A 121 18.49 -4.48 2.58
C ALA A 121 17.80 -3.78 3.78
N TYR A 122 16.48 -3.99 3.93
CA TYR A 122 15.63 -3.31 4.93
C TYR A 122 16.10 -3.50 6.38
N ARG A 123 16.93 -4.52 6.67
CA ARG A 123 17.52 -4.73 7.99
C ARG A 123 18.62 -3.71 8.35
N TYR A 124 19.22 -3.07 7.35
CA TYR A 124 20.26 -2.06 7.55
C TYR A 124 19.71 -0.64 7.48
N ALA A 125 18.74 -0.39 6.61
CA ALA A 125 18.12 0.92 6.44
C ALA A 125 17.18 1.26 7.62
N GLU A 126 17.12 2.54 7.95
CA GLU A 126 16.25 3.08 8.97
C GLU A 126 15.36 4.17 8.37
N CYS A 127 14.17 4.36 8.92
CA CYS A 127 13.22 5.33 8.40
C CYS A 127 12.35 5.95 9.50
N ARG A 128 11.78 7.10 9.18
CA ARG A 128 10.69 7.78 9.91
C ARG A 128 9.89 8.62 8.93
N MET A 129 8.74 9.14 9.34
CA MET A 129 7.97 10.03 8.48
C MET A 129 8.66 11.39 8.31
N GLU A 130 8.51 11.98 7.14
CA GLU A 130 8.82 13.39 6.93
C GLU A 130 7.73 14.27 7.59
N ARG A 131 8.12 15.50 7.97
CA ARG A 131 7.18 16.46 8.58
C ARG A 131 5.96 16.72 7.71
N PHE A 132 6.17 16.79 6.42
CA PHE A 132 5.10 16.96 5.44
C PHE A 132 4.08 15.82 5.45
N THR A 133 4.53 14.60 5.72
CA THR A 133 3.67 13.40 5.79
C THR A 133 2.74 13.44 7.00
N GLU A 134 3.15 14.09 8.10
CA GLU A 134 2.30 14.25 9.27
C GLU A 134 1.02 15.03 8.94
N GLU A 135 1.08 15.96 7.98
CA GLU A 135 -0.10 16.71 7.52
C GLU A 135 -1.09 15.85 6.70
N LEU A 136 -0.60 14.75 6.06
CA LEU A 136 -1.50 13.78 5.41
C LEU A 136 -2.32 12.98 6.43
N LEU A 137 -1.77 12.75 7.62
CA LEU A 137 -2.35 11.96 8.69
C LEU A 137 -3.02 12.81 9.77
N ALA A 138 -2.94 14.14 9.64
CA ALA A 138 -3.49 15.05 10.63
C ALA A 138 -5.01 14.84 10.76
N ASP A 139 -5.49 14.88 11.99
CA ASP A 139 -6.90 14.73 12.34
C ASP A 139 -7.52 13.34 12.05
N ILE A 140 -6.73 12.32 11.73
CA ILE A 140 -7.24 10.96 11.48
C ILE A 140 -7.98 10.39 12.71
N ASP A 141 -7.57 10.76 13.92
CA ASP A 141 -8.19 10.33 15.17
C ASP A 141 -9.52 11.05 15.47
N LYS A 142 -9.89 12.03 14.65
CA LYS A 142 -11.13 12.82 14.80
C LYS A 142 -12.30 12.28 13.94
N HIS A 143 -12.19 11.03 13.50
CA HIS A 143 -13.20 10.39 12.63
C HIS A 143 -13.47 11.16 11.32
N THR A 144 -12.43 11.75 10.75
CA THR A 144 -12.50 12.53 9.51
C THR A 144 -12.59 11.67 8.25
N VAL A 145 -12.25 10.39 8.37
CA VAL A 145 -12.24 9.41 7.28
C VAL A 145 -12.87 8.10 7.74
N ASN A 146 -13.38 7.33 6.79
CA ASN A 146 -13.91 6.00 7.06
C ASN A 146 -12.78 5.03 7.38
N MET A 147 -13.03 4.14 8.33
CA MET A 147 -12.16 3.03 8.66
C MET A 147 -12.80 1.72 8.17
N VAL A 148 -12.05 0.98 7.36
CA VAL A 148 -12.48 -0.32 6.82
C VAL A 148 -11.77 -1.47 7.54
N PRO A 149 -12.36 -2.66 7.63
CA PRO A 149 -11.66 -3.81 8.21
C PRO A 149 -10.44 -4.18 7.37
N THR A 150 -9.41 -4.69 8.04
CA THR A 150 -8.23 -5.28 7.39
C THR A 150 -8.58 -6.63 6.75
N PHE A 151 -7.64 -7.21 5.98
CA PHE A 151 -7.86 -8.48 5.27
C PHE A 151 -8.22 -9.66 6.20
N ASP A 152 -7.79 -9.63 7.46
CA ASP A 152 -8.06 -10.62 8.49
C ASP A 152 -9.24 -10.24 9.42
N GLU A 153 -9.86 -9.08 9.17
CA GLU A 153 -10.97 -8.49 9.94
C GLU A 153 -10.65 -8.25 11.43
N GLN A 154 -9.39 -8.40 11.85
CA GLN A 154 -9.00 -8.22 13.26
C GLN A 154 -8.80 -6.75 13.63
N THR A 155 -8.37 -5.94 12.69
CA THR A 155 -8.11 -4.52 12.89
C THR A 155 -8.79 -3.66 11.82
N ARG A 156 -8.55 -2.37 11.85
CA ARG A 156 -9.10 -1.44 10.86
C ARG A 156 -8.00 -0.56 10.29
N GLU A 157 -8.12 -0.27 9.00
CA GLU A 157 -7.25 0.67 8.28
C GLU A 157 -8.09 1.81 7.69
N PRO A 158 -7.50 3.00 7.45
CA PRO A 158 -8.23 4.09 6.82
C PRO A 158 -8.45 3.79 5.33
N GLU A 159 -9.67 4.00 4.85
CA GLU A 159 -10.00 3.94 3.43
C GLU A 159 -9.17 4.94 2.63
N VAL A 160 -9.04 6.17 3.15
CA VAL A 160 -8.18 7.24 2.64
C VAL A 160 -7.58 8.01 3.82
N LEU A 161 -6.50 8.75 3.59
CA LEU A 161 -5.98 9.66 4.61
C LEU A 161 -6.70 11.02 4.56
N PRO A 162 -6.77 11.77 5.68
CA PRO A 162 -7.41 13.10 5.73
C PRO A 162 -6.83 14.12 4.76
N ALA A 163 -5.54 14.03 4.48
CA ALA A 163 -4.78 14.77 3.46
C ALA A 163 -5.09 16.27 3.35
N LYS A 164 -4.45 17.08 4.18
CA LYS A 164 -4.64 18.54 4.17
C LYS A 164 -4.15 19.28 2.93
N PHE A 165 -3.50 18.57 1.99
CA PHE A 165 -3.00 19.14 0.74
C PHE A 165 -3.12 18.16 -0.41
N PRO A 166 -3.17 18.64 -1.67
CA PRO A 166 -3.38 17.81 -2.85
C PRO A 166 -2.10 17.05 -3.25
N LYS A 167 -1.76 15.98 -2.52
CA LYS A 167 -0.52 15.19 -2.72
C LYS A 167 -0.39 14.67 -4.14
N LEU A 168 -1.50 14.30 -4.80
CA LEU A 168 -1.48 13.82 -6.18
C LEU A 168 -0.93 14.88 -7.14
N LEU A 169 -1.27 16.15 -6.96
CA LEU A 169 -0.75 17.26 -7.78
C LEU A 169 0.70 17.59 -7.42
N VAL A 170 1.09 17.42 -6.17
CA VAL A 170 2.45 17.72 -5.70
C VAL A 170 3.48 16.71 -6.21
N ASN A 171 3.20 15.43 -6.03
CA ASN A 171 4.14 14.34 -6.33
C ASN A 171 3.81 13.59 -7.62
N GLY A 172 2.64 13.78 -8.19
CA GLY A 172 2.16 12.92 -9.26
C GLY A 172 1.93 11.47 -8.81
N SER A 173 1.64 10.64 -9.77
CA SER A 173 1.62 9.18 -9.62
C SER A 173 1.91 8.53 -10.95
N MET A 174 2.62 7.44 -10.93
CA MET A 174 2.87 6.60 -12.08
C MET A 174 2.60 5.14 -11.73
N GLY A 175 1.88 4.43 -12.60
CA GLY A 175 1.56 3.02 -12.39
C GLY A 175 1.06 2.37 -13.66
N ILE A 176 1.24 1.06 -13.72
CA ILE A 176 0.75 0.23 -14.82
C ILE A 176 -0.28 -0.71 -14.24
N GLY A 177 -1.48 -0.64 -14.78
CA GLY A 177 -2.58 -1.56 -14.47
C GLY A 177 -2.83 -2.55 -15.59
N VAL A 178 -3.98 -3.17 -15.55
CA VAL A 178 -4.45 -4.07 -16.63
C VAL A 178 -5.28 -3.24 -17.60
N GLY A 179 -4.82 -3.12 -18.85
CA GLY A 179 -5.47 -2.33 -19.88
C GLY A 179 -5.33 -0.81 -19.74
N MET A 180 -4.60 -0.31 -18.75
CA MET A 180 -4.38 1.12 -18.55
C MET A 180 -3.08 1.43 -17.80
N ALA A 181 -2.61 2.66 -17.94
CA ALA A 181 -1.53 3.25 -17.13
C ALA A 181 -2.00 4.57 -16.52
N THR A 182 -1.38 4.97 -15.39
CA THR A 182 -1.65 6.25 -14.73
C THR A 182 -0.54 7.25 -15.01
#